data_5b3fa14746cd7bd9f9670863a162c551
#
_entry.id   5b3fa14746cd7bd9f9670863a162c551
#
_cell.length_a   1.000
_cell.length_b   1.000
_cell.length_c   1.000
_cell.angle_alpha   90.00
_cell.angle_beta   90.00
_cell.angle_gamma   90.00
#
_symmetry.space_group_name_H-M   'P 1'
#
loop_
_entity.id
_entity.type
_entity.pdbx_description
1 polymer ?
#
loop_
_entity_poly.entity_id
_entity_poly.type
_entity_poly.pdbx_seq_one_letter_code
_entity_poly.pdbx_strand_id
1 'polypeptide(L)'
;MNRDSTKSKANNRMDSTPSFVEHRVSRQEGKVYARDCKGAAPAFVLMHGFPDNLQIWDDLVPYLVASGRRVVTFDFLGFGASDKPAGAAYSFKQQLGDLEAVVEALGLGKIVPVAHDSSGFASINYALAHPAGVDSVIMLDSAYAEDSTFLWPEMVTLFATKSLHALAMAVAQSPEQFGWLLNWQKQKFLDALPEAQKPHFNEFLGPLISDNFLTQNSGPAFVQLAAQFFDAHIQNAKRLPELKALDVPVKLIWGQFDPYFPVSMAERRKSQLKHASLTLVPAGHWLQIDEPQQVATAMLSEVWTTAGK
;
A
#
# COMPACT_ATOMS: atom_id res chain seq x y z
N MET A 1 -29.90 37.84 14.39
CA MET A 1 -28.81 37.91 13.39
C MET A 1 -27.60 37.20 13.97
N ASN A 2 -27.51 35.89 13.78
CA ASN A 2 -26.34 35.10 14.07
C ASN A 2 -25.82 34.53 12.74
N ARG A 3 -24.70 35.04 12.28
CA ARG A 3 -24.03 34.53 11.07
C ARG A 3 -23.32 33.24 11.42
N ASP A 4 -23.75 32.17 10.81
CA ASP A 4 -23.13 30.87 10.76
C ASP A 4 -21.66 31.00 10.33
N SER A 5 -20.77 30.57 11.22
CA SER A 5 -19.35 30.40 10.93
C SER A 5 -19.03 28.93 10.60
N THR A 6 -19.58 28.43 9.51
CA THR A 6 -19.06 27.22 8.87
C THR A 6 -17.82 27.59 8.07
N LYS A 7 -16.71 27.85 8.76
CA LYS A 7 -15.39 27.78 8.11
C LYS A 7 -15.12 26.32 7.78
N SER A 8 -15.28 25.98 6.50
CA SER A 8 -14.68 24.81 5.88
C SER A 8 -13.24 24.66 6.41
N LYS A 9 -12.95 23.56 7.10
CA LYS A 9 -11.57 23.16 7.36
C LYS A 9 -10.97 22.82 5.99
N ALA A 10 -10.32 23.80 5.37
CA ALA A 10 -9.46 23.54 4.23
C ALA A 10 -8.48 22.45 4.67
N ASN A 11 -8.40 21.34 3.94
CA ASN A 11 -7.40 20.31 4.13
C ASN A 11 -6.04 20.99 4.11
N ASN A 12 -5.35 20.97 5.25
CA ASN A 12 -4.04 21.59 5.45
C ASN A 12 -3.00 20.63 4.85
N ARG A 13 -2.97 20.50 3.50
CA ARG A 13 -1.93 19.76 2.80
C ARG A 13 -0.67 20.62 2.73
N MET A 14 0.48 19.98 2.83
CA MET A 14 1.76 20.66 2.67
C MET A 14 1.97 20.94 1.17
N ASP A 15 2.06 22.22 0.79
CA ASP A 15 2.12 22.67 -0.61
C ASP A 15 3.47 22.41 -1.34
N SER A 16 4.45 21.80 -0.68
CA SER A 16 5.78 21.59 -1.27
C SER A 16 6.13 20.10 -1.37
N THR A 17 6.32 19.61 -2.59
CA THR A 17 6.96 18.31 -2.83
C THR A 17 8.41 18.38 -2.36
N PRO A 18 8.85 17.51 -1.42
CA PRO A 18 10.23 17.48 -0.98
C PRO A 18 11.18 17.12 -2.13
N SER A 19 12.40 17.63 -2.08
CA SER A 19 13.43 17.21 -3.03
C SER A 19 13.80 15.74 -2.82
N PHE A 20 13.95 15.01 -3.91
CA PHE A 20 14.35 13.60 -3.90
C PHE A 20 15.41 13.33 -4.97
N VAL A 21 16.15 12.25 -4.77
CA VAL A 21 17.04 11.67 -5.78
C VAL A 21 16.34 10.51 -6.43
N GLU A 22 16.33 10.47 -7.76
CA GLU A 22 15.78 9.35 -8.52
C GLU A 22 16.80 8.23 -8.67
N HIS A 23 16.33 6.99 -8.57
CA HIS A 23 17.15 5.79 -8.75
C HIS A 23 16.48 4.82 -9.72
N ARG A 24 17.31 4.08 -10.45
CA ARG A 24 16.92 2.94 -11.28
C ARG A 24 17.66 1.72 -10.78
N VAL A 25 17.03 1.01 -9.85
CA VAL A 25 17.61 -0.18 -9.18
C VAL A 25 17.50 -1.38 -10.10
N SER A 26 18.64 -1.99 -10.40
CA SER A 26 18.72 -3.14 -11.31
C SER A 26 18.12 -4.40 -10.67
N ARG A 27 17.29 -5.08 -11.43
CA ARG A 27 16.76 -6.44 -11.19
C ARG A 27 17.12 -7.32 -12.38
N GLN A 28 16.99 -8.64 -12.24
CA GLN A 28 17.24 -9.57 -13.34
C GLN A 28 16.37 -9.27 -14.56
N GLU A 29 15.11 -8.91 -14.35
CA GLU A 29 14.11 -8.73 -15.42
C GLU A 29 13.88 -7.26 -15.83
N GLY A 30 14.54 -6.29 -15.17
CA GLY A 30 14.32 -4.87 -15.46
C GLY A 30 14.85 -3.97 -14.34
N LYS A 31 14.38 -2.72 -14.32
CA LYS A 31 14.79 -1.73 -13.32
C LYS A 31 13.59 -1.23 -12.53
N VAL A 32 13.72 -1.23 -11.21
CA VAL A 32 12.79 -0.60 -10.28
C VAL A 32 13.08 0.90 -10.21
N TYR A 33 12.06 1.73 -10.35
CA TYR A 33 12.16 3.17 -10.14
C TYR A 33 11.93 3.50 -8.66
N ALA A 34 12.79 4.31 -8.08
CA ALA A 34 12.66 4.75 -6.71
C ALA A 34 12.99 6.24 -6.54
N ARG A 35 12.35 6.88 -5.56
CA ARG A 35 12.62 8.24 -5.09
C ARG A 35 13.16 8.17 -3.66
N ASP A 36 14.28 8.83 -3.39
CA ASP A 36 14.97 8.86 -2.09
C ASP A 36 15.03 10.29 -1.57
N CYS A 37 14.19 10.61 -0.59
CA CYS A 37 14.25 11.84 0.18
C CYS A 37 15.21 11.64 1.35
N LYS A 38 16.31 12.40 1.38
CA LYS A 38 17.34 12.31 2.41
C LYS A 38 16.80 12.63 3.82
N GLY A 39 17.34 11.97 4.83
CA GLY A 39 16.96 12.17 6.22
C GLY A 39 17.65 11.17 7.15
N ALA A 40 17.22 11.15 8.41
CA ALA A 40 17.76 10.25 9.43
C ALA A 40 17.23 8.81 9.28
N ALA A 41 18.08 7.84 9.61
CA ALA A 41 17.71 6.44 9.76
C ALA A 41 16.88 6.20 11.05
N PRO A 42 16.09 5.11 11.11
CA PRO A 42 15.81 4.18 10.03
C PRO A 42 14.97 4.80 8.92
N ALA A 43 15.20 4.40 7.67
CA ALA A 43 14.46 4.89 6.53
C ALA A 43 13.05 4.29 6.50
N PHE A 44 12.04 5.11 6.23
CA PHE A 44 10.73 4.62 5.80
C PHE A 44 10.82 4.17 4.35
N VAL A 45 10.44 2.93 4.04
CA VAL A 45 10.38 2.38 2.68
C VAL A 45 8.92 2.10 2.34
N LEU A 46 8.33 2.97 1.53
CA LEU A 46 6.91 3.00 1.25
C LEU A 46 6.59 2.23 -0.03
N MET A 47 5.72 1.23 0.10
CA MET A 47 5.33 0.31 -0.96
C MET A 47 3.85 0.48 -1.29
N HIS A 48 3.55 0.73 -2.56
CA HIS A 48 2.18 0.83 -3.04
C HIS A 48 1.51 -0.55 -3.14
N GLY A 49 0.18 -0.56 -3.18
CA GLY A 49 -0.62 -1.73 -3.51
C GLY A 49 -0.93 -1.84 -4.99
N PHE A 50 -2.09 -2.36 -5.33
CA PHE A 50 -2.61 -2.29 -6.68
C PHE A 50 -4.12 -1.89 -6.68
N PRO A 51 -4.54 -1.13 -7.67
CA PRO A 51 -3.89 -0.85 -8.97
C PRO A 51 -3.04 0.44 -9.00
N ASP A 52 -2.21 0.65 -8.01
CA ASP A 52 -1.52 1.91 -7.71
C ASP A 52 -0.09 2.00 -8.27
N ASN A 53 0.56 3.11 -7.93
CA ASN A 53 1.99 3.36 -8.07
C ASN A 53 2.47 4.25 -6.90
N LEU A 54 3.76 4.57 -6.86
CA LEU A 54 4.37 5.33 -5.76
C LEU A 54 3.75 6.73 -5.52
N GLN A 55 3.00 7.29 -6.46
CA GLN A 55 2.38 8.61 -6.32
C GLN A 55 1.28 8.64 -5.24
N ILE A 56 0.75 7.49 -4.82
CA ILE A 56 -0.18 7.43 -3.67
C ILE A 56 0.44 7.97 -2.37
N TRP A 57 1.76 8.14 -2.34
CA TRP A 57 2.51 8.64 -1.19
C TRP A 57 2.81 10.14 -1.25
N ASP A 58 2.51 10.81 -2.38
CA ASP A 58 2.93 12.19 -2.62
C ASP A 58 2.36 13.18 -1.58
N ASP A 59 1.15 12.94 -1.07
CA ASP A 59 0.55 13.77 -0.01
C ASP A 59 1.13 13.47 1.38
N LEU A 60 1.62 12.26 1.64
CA LEU A 60 2.15 11.83 2.94
C LEU A 60 3.65 12.16 3.12
N VAL A 61 4.45 11.97 2.07
CA VAL A 61 5.92 12.13 2.11
C VAL A 61 6.37 13.47 2.69
N PRO A 62 5.75 14.62 2.38
CA PRO A 62 6.13 15.92 2.95
C PRO A 62 6.15 15.94 4.48
N TYR A 63 5.16 15.32 5.14
CA TYR A 63 5.08 15.26 6.60
C TYR A 63 6.19 14.41 7.22
N LEU A 64 6.52 13.28 6.58
CA LEU A 64 7.58 12.38 7.05
C LEU A 64 8.97 13.02 6.87
N VAL A 65 9.20 13.69 5.76
CA VAL A 65 10.45 14.43 5.49
C VAL A 65 10.60 15.61 6.45
N ALA A 66 9.52 16.37 6.71
CA ALA A 66 9.52 17.46 7.68
C ALA A 66 9.87 17.00 9.11
N SER A 67 9.62 15.73 9.45
CA SER A 67 10.06 15.13 10.71
C SER A 67 11.54 14.74 10.75
N GLY A 68 12.29 15.00 9.67
CA GLY A 68 13.72 14.67 9.53
C GLY A 68 14.02 13.22 9.14
N ARG A 69 13.02 12.41 8.78
CA ARG A 69 13.19 11.01 8.40
C ARG A 69 13.63 10.85 6.96
N ARG A 70 14.48 9.85 6.68
CA ARG A 70 14.73 9.39 5.32
C ARG A 70 13.50 8.63 4.82
N VAL A 71 13.04 8.98 3.62
CA VAL A 71 11.86 8.38 3.01
C VAL A 71 12.19 7.89 1.61
N VAL A 72 11.95 6.63 1.35
CA VAL A 72 12.11 6.01 0.03
C VAL A 72 10.75 5.52 -0.42
N THR A 73 10.31 5.94 -1.60
CA THR A 73 9.16 5.39 -2.31
C THR A 73 9.64 4.70 -3.57
N PHE A 74 9.00 3.63 -4.00
CA PHE A 74 9.36 2.98 -5.24
C PHE A 74 8.16 2.30 -5.91
N ASP A 75 8.25 2.12 -7.22
CA ASP A 75 7.30 1.35 -8.00
C ASP A 75 7.78 -0.09 -8.12
N PHE A 76 6.95 -1.07 -7.81
CA PHE A 76 7.26 -2.45 -8.13
C PHE A 76 7.41 -2.65 -9.64
N LEU A 77 8.23 -3.63 -10.07
CA LEU A 77 8.28 -4.00 -11.48
C LEU A 77 6.87 -4.30 -12.01
N GLY A 78 6.56 -3.77 -13.18
CA GLY A 78 5.22 -3.86 -13.77
C GLY A 78 4.32 -2.67 -13.49
N PHE A 79 4.71 -1.75 -12.59
CA PHE A 79 3.90 -0.60 -12.19
C PHE A 79 4.65 0.74 -12.35
N GLY A 80 3.89 1.83 -12.39
CA GLY A 80 4.37 3.19 -12.36
C GLY A 80 5.50 3.45 -13.37
N ALA A 81 6.57 4.06 -12.90
CA ALA A 81 7.76 4.37 -13.71
C ALA A 81 8.80 3.22 -13.75
N SER A 82 8.56 2.09 -13.07
CA SER A 82 9.40 0.89 -13.19
C SER A 82 9.24 0.21 -14.54
N ASP A 83 10.24 -0.58 -14.93
CA ASP A 83 10.20 -1.33 -16.18
C ASP A 83 9.05 -2.35 -16.18
N LYS A 84 8.52 -2.60 -17.38
CA LYS A 84 7.42 -3.53 -17.64
C LYS A 84 7.81 -4.49 -18.75
N PRO A 85 8.82 -5.38 -18.48
CA PRO A 85 9.35 -6.24 -19.53
C PRO A 85 8.29 -7.22 -20.05
N ALA A 86 8.24 -7.35 -21.36
CA ALA A 86 7.33 -8.29 -22.01
C ALA A 86 7.67 -9.72 -21.58
N GLY A 87 6.65 -10.48 -21.18
CA GLY A 87 6.82 -11.88 -20.74
C GLY A 87 7.37 -12.05 -19.32
N ALA A 88 7.55 -10.97 -18.55
CA ALA A 88 7.92 -11.07 -17.14
C ALA A 88 6.85 -11.82 -16.34
N ALA A 89 7.30 -12.58 -15.35
CA ALA A 89 6.44 -13.25 -14.38
C ALA A 89 6.26 -12.35 -13.16
N TYR A 90 5.18 -11.57 -13.12
CA TYR A 90 4.84 -10.74 -11.97
C TYR A 90 4.24 -11.59 -10.85
N SER A 91 4.78 -11.44 -9.64
CA SER A 91 4.34 -12.21 -8.47
C SER A 91 4.63 -11.48 -7.16
N PHE A 92 3.97 -11.88 -6.07
CA PHE A 92 4.28 -11.35 -4.73
C PHE A 92 5.70 -11.71 -4.26
N LYS A 93 6.27 -12.82 -4.76
CA LYS A 93 7.68 -13.15 -4.54
C LYS A 93 8.62 -12.16 -5.25
N GLN A 94 8.28 -11.76 -6.47
CA GLN A 94 9.03 -10.74 -7.21
C GLN A 94 8.96 -9.39 -6.48
N GLN A 95 7.80 -8.99 -5.94
CA GLN A 95 7.65 -7.76 -5.15
C GLN A 95 8.51 -7.76 -3.89
N LEU A 96 8.63 -8.89 -3.17
CA LEU A 96 9.57 -9.04 -2.07
C LEU A 96 11.01 -8.81 -2.53
N GLY A 97 11.41 -9.42 -3.65
CA GLY A 97 12.74 -9.23 -4.22
C GLY A 97 13.00 -7.79 -4.69
N ASP A 98 11.98 -7.05 -5.14
CA ASP A 98 12.12 -5.63 -5.48
C ASP A 98 12.42 -4.79 -4.24
N LEU A 99 11.73 -5.04 -3.12
CA LEU A 99 12.03 -4.42 -1.83
C LEU A 99 13.47 -4.71 -1.40
N GLU A 100 13.90 -5.99 -1.44
CA GLU A 100 15.27 -6.40 -1.09
C GLU A 100 16.32 -5.66 -1.92
N ALA A 101 16.10 -5.58 -3.24
CA ALA A 101 17.01 -4.87 -4.14
C ALA A 101 17.09 -3.37 -3.87
N VAL A 102 15.96 -2.71 -3.57
CA VAL A 102 15.93 -1.28 -3.21
C VAL A 102 16.70 -1.04 -1.90
N VAL A 103 16.48 -1.87 -0.89
CA VAL A 103 17.17 -1.76 0.41
C VAL A 103 18.69 -1.92 0.24
N GLU A 104 19.12 -2.90 -0.52
CA GLU A 104 20.53 -3.18 -0.80
C GLU A 104 21.17 -2.05 -1.62
N ALA A 105 20.57 -1.70 -2.76
CA ALA A 105 21.13 -0.72 -3.69
C ALA A 105 21.27 0.68 -3.09
N LEU A 106 20.37 1.06 -2.18
CA LEU A 106 20.38 2.38 -1.52
C LEU A 106 21.15 2.35 -0.17
N GLY A 107 21.68 1.20 0.24
CA GLY A 107 22.43 1.01 1.48
C GLY A 107 21.64 1.45 2.71
N LEU A 108 20.34 1.06 2.80
CA LEU A 108 19.43 1.61 3.80
C LEU A 108 19.72 1.13 5.23
N GLY A 109 20.44 0.03 5.40
CA GLY A 109 20.66 -0.57 6.71
C GLY A 109 19.34 -1.03 7.35
N LYS A 110 19.06 -0.56 8.56
CA LYS A 110 17.79 -0.85 9.22
C LYS A 110 16.67 0.03 8.66
N ILE A 111 15.52 -0.58 8.33
CA ILE A 111 14.39 0.10 7.68
C ILE A 111 13.09 -0.02 8.49
N VAL A 112 12.12 0.82 8.13
CA VAL A 112 10.70 0.68 8.46
C VAL A 112 9.95 0.42 7.16
N PRO A 113 9.66 -0.84 6.78
CA PRO A 113 8.81 -1.12 5.63
C PRO A 113 7.39 -0.66 5.92
N VAL A 114 6.85 0.16 5.02
CA VAL A 114 5.50 0.70 5.08
C VAL A 114 4.69 0.12 3.94
N ALA A 115 3.66 -0.63 4.27
CA ALA A 115 2.80 -1.31 3.31
C ALA A 115 1.44 -0.65 3.18
N HIS A 116 0.92 -0.61 1.98
CA HIS A 116 -0.48 -0.33 1.68
C HIS A 116 -1.06 -1.46 0.82
N ASP A 117 -2.30 -1.87 1.08
CA ASP A 117 -3.04 -2.89 0.32
C ASP A 117 -2.26 -4.22 0.22
N SER A 118 -1.96 -4.69 -0.99
CA SER A 118 -1.28 -5.97 -1.26
C SER A 118 0.21 -6.00 -0.88
N SER A 119 0.85 -4.84 -0.71
CA SER A 119 2.27 -4.79 -0.35
C SER A 119 2.57 -5.26 1.08
N GLY A 120 1.54 -5.53 1.89
CA GLY A 120 1.68 -6.23 3.15
C GLY A 120 2.36 -7.61 3.02
N PHE A 121 2.20 -8.28 1.87
CA PHE A 121 2.90 -9.52 1.59
C PHE A 121 4.42 -9.33 1.56
N ALA A 122 4.91 -8.33 0.82
CA ALA A 122 6.32 -8.01 0.75
C ALA A 122 6.86 -7.56 2.12
N SER A 123 6.15 -6.64 2.79
CA SER A 123 6.54 -6.05 4.07
C SER A 123 6.73 -7.10 5.18
N ILE A 124 5.71 -7.91 5.42
CA ILE A 124 5.76 -8.94 6.48
C ILE A 124 6.76 -10.04 6.13
N ASN A 125 6.79 -10.51 4.86
CA ASN A 125 7.74 -11.54 4.45
C ASN A 125 9.18 -11.04 4.53
N TYR A 126 9.44 -9.75 4.27
CA TYR A 126 10.74 -9.13 4.49
C TYR A 126 11.11 -9.13 5.98
N ALA A 127 10.19 -8.71 6.86
CA ALA A 127 10.45 -8.69 8.30
C ALA A 127 10.70 -10.08 8.88
N LEU A 128 10.02 -11.12 8.38
CA LEU A 128 10.26 -12.51 8.77
C LEU A 128 11.62 -13.04 8.28
N ALA A 129 12.07 -12.62 7.08
CA ALA A 129 13.36 -13.04 6.53
C ALA A 129 14.53 -12.25 7.12
N HIS A 130 14.35 -10.97 7.44
CA HIS A 130 15.40 -10.04 7.85
C HIS A 130 15.07 -9.29 9.15
N PRO A 131 14.70 -9.97 10.26
CA PRO A 131 14.20 -9.29 11.47
C PRO A 131 15.20 -8.30 12.08
N ALA A 132 16.51 -8.55 11.98
CA ALA A 132 17.56 -7.63 12.45
C ALA A 132 17.67 -6.35 11.60
N GLY A 133 17.23 -6.39 10.33
CA GLY A 133 17.21 -5.28 9.38
C GLY A 133 15.94 -4.43 9.45
N VAL A 134 14.98 -4.76 10.33
CA VAL A 134 13.72 -4.04 10.46
C VAL A 134 13.62 -3.41 11.84
N ASP A 135 13.27 -2.12 11.88
CA ASP A 135 13.03 -1.40 13.13
C ASP A 135 11.61 -1.62 13.63
N SER A 136 10.66 -1.41 12.75
CA SER A 136 9.22 -1.68 12.94
C SER A 136 8.57 -1.86 11.57
N VAL A 137 7.39 -2.46 11.52
CA VAL A 137 6.56 -2.57 10.30
C VAL A 137 5.36 -1.65 10.44
N ILE A 138 4.98 -0.98 9.36
CA ILE A 138 3.76 -0.18 9.29
C ILE A 138 2.86 -0.74 8.19
N MET A 139 1.59 -0.99 8.52
CA MET A 139 0.58 -1.49 7.60
C MET A 139 -0.59 -0.51 7.55
N LEU A 140 -0.87 0.03 6.37
CA LEU A 140 -1.99 0.92 6.08
C LEU A 140 -3.00 0.12 5.25
N ASP A 141 -4.20 -0.15 5.79
CA ASP A 141 -5.24 -0.94 5.12
C ASP A 141 -4.65 -2.06 4.24
N SER A 142 -3.90 -2.98 4.89
CA SER A 142 -3.03 -3.89 4.17
C SER A 142 -3.27 -5.35 4.52
N ALA A 143 -3.31 -6.20 3.49
CA ALA A 143 -3.51 -7.63 3.59
C ALA A 143 -2.20 -8.38 3.85
N TYR A 144 -2.29 -9.55 4.51
CA TYR A 144 -1.15 -10.48 4.62
C TYR A 144 -1.56 -11.94 4.46
N ALA A 145 -2.53 -12.39 5.23
CA ALA A 145 -2.98 -13.78 5.25
C ALA A 145 -4.50 -13.83 5.26
N GLU A 146 -5.04 -14.99 4.96
CA GLU A 146 -6.48 -15.24 4.96
C GLU A 146 -7.15 -14.70 6.23
N ASP A 147 -8.24 -13.98 6.05
CA ASP A 147 -9.08 -13.44 7.12
C ASP A 147 -10.55 -13.54 6.73
N SER A 148 -11.38 -14.10 7.60
CA SER A 148 -12.80 -14.34 7.32
C SER A 148 -13.66 -13.07 7.27
N THR A 149 -13.09 -11.93 7.66
CA THR A 149 -13.78 -10.62 7.62
C THR A 149 -13.38 -9.78 6.41
N PHE A 150 -12.38 -10.22 5.64
CA PHE A 150 -11.95 -9.53 4.44
C PHE A 150 -13.02 -9.63 3.35
N LEU A 151 -13.43 -8.48 2.83
CA LEU A 151 -14.37 -8.39 1.71
C LEU A 151 -13.56 -8.22 0.43
N TRP A 152 -13.56 -9.25 -0.40
CA TRP A 152 -12.78 -9.24 -1.62
C TRP A 152 -13.32 -8.23 -2.63
N PRO A 153 -12.48 -7.30 -3.15
CA PRO A 153 -12.88 -6.45 -4.27
C PRO A 153 -13.32 -7.31 -5.46
N GLU A 154 -14.38 -6.92 -6.12
CA GLU A 154 -15.00 -7.71 -7.19
C GLU A 154 -14.05 -7.91 -8.37
N MET A 155 -13.25 -6.87 -8.67
CA MET A 155 -12.21 -6.95 -9.68
C MET A 155 -11.14 -8.00 -9.31
N VAL A 156 -10.69 -8.05 -8.05
CA VAL A 156 -9.78 -9.09 -7.58
C VAL A 156 -10.45 -10.45 -7.64
N THR A 157 -11.69 -10.57 -7.19
CA THR A 157 -12.45 -11.83 -7.21
C THR A 157 -12.56 -12.38 -8.62
N LEU A 158 -12.85 -11.54 -9.63
CA LEU A 158 -12.92 -11.97 -11.01
C LEU A 158 -11.61 -12.59 -11.50
N PHE A 159 -10.48 -11.93 -11.26
CA PHE A 159 -9.18 -12.39 -11.76
C PHE A 159 -8.57 -13.52 -10.93
N ALA A 160 -8.84 -13.58 -9.61
CA ALA A 160 -8.33 -14.62 -8.72
C ALA A 160 -9.10 -15.94 -8.83
N THR A 161 -10.35 -15.92 -9.30
CA THR A 161 -11.21 -17.11 -9.36
C THR A 161 -10.88 -17.97 -10.55
N LYS A 162 -10.27 -19.13 -10.35
CA LYS A 162 -9.83 -20.04 -11.44
C LYS A 162 -10.94 -20.45 -12.41
N SER A 163 -12.16 -20.67 -11.92
CA SER A 163 -13.32 -21.01 -12.76
C SER A 163 -13.82 -19.86 -13.65
N LEU A 164 -13.44 -18.62 -13.32
CA LEU A 164 -13.78 -17.42 -14.10
C LEU A 164 -12.64 -16.98 -15.04
N HIS A 165 -11.55 -17.73 -15.13
CA HIS A 165 -10.36 -17.32 -15.88
C HIS A 165 -10.66 -16.90 -17.32
N ALA A 166 -11.48 -17.67 -18.06
CA ALA A 166 -11.84 -17.33 -19.43
C ALA A 166 -12.60 -16.00 -19.52
N LEU A 167 -13.52 -15.74 -18.60
CA LEU A 167 -14.23 -14.45 -18.50
C LEU A 167 -13.27 -13.31 -18.14
N ALA A 168 -12.43 -13.52 -17.14
CA ALA A 168 -11.44 -12.53 -16.70
C ALA A 168 -10.51 -12.11 -17.87
N MET A 169 -10.03 -13.07 -18.65
CA MET A 169 -9.19 -12.79 -19.82
C MET A 169 -9.95 -12.08 -20.94
N ALA A 170 -11.23 -12.40 -21.16
CA ALA A 170 -12.06 -11.68 -22.12
C ALA A 170 -12.25 -10.22 -21.72
N VAL A 171 -12.52 -9.97 -20.43
CA VAL A 171 -12.61 -8.60 -19.89
C VAL A 171 -11.27 -7.86 -20.01
N ALA A 172 -10.15 -8.49 -19.62
CA ALA A 172 -8.82 -7.87 -19.69
C ALA A 172 -8.38 -7.50 -21.11
N GLN A 173 -8.84 -8.25 -22.13
CA GLN A 173 -8.54 -8.02 -23.54
C GLN A 173 -9.46 -6.98 -24.19
N SER A 174 -10.55 -6.60 -23.56
CA SER A 174 -11.48 -5.59 -24.04
C SER A 174 -11.29 -4.28 -23.28
N PRO A 175 -10.70 -3.22 -23.89
CA PRO A 175 -10.53 -1.94 -23.23
C PRO A 175 -11.82 -1.33 -22.68
N GLU A 176 -12.94 -1.54 -23.39
CA GLU A 176 -14.26 -1.05 -22.96
C GLU A 176 -14.74 -1.77 -21.69
N GLN A 177 -14.68 -3.10 -21.67
CA GLN A 177 -15.14 -3.90 -20.53
C GLN A 177 -14.23 -3.73 -19.32
N PHE A 178 -12.93 -3.68 -19.53
CA PHE A 178 -11.96 -3.43 -18.47
C PHE A 178 -12.14 -2.02 -17.89
N GLY A 179 -12.30 -1.01 -18.76
CA GLY A 179 -12.56 0.38 -18.33
C GLY A 179 -13.88 0.51 -17.55
N TRP A 180 -14.93 -0.19 -17.96
CA TRP A 180 -16.18 -0.24 -17.21
C TRP A 180 -15.98 -0.86 -15.83
N LEU A 181 -15.32 -2.02 -15.74
CA LEU A 181 -15.06 -2.72 -14.48
C LEU A 181 -14.20 -1.85 -13.54
N LEU A 182 -13.16 -1.21 -14.07
CA LEU A 182 -12.30 -0.31 -13.32
C LEU A 182 -13.08 0.89 -12.76
N ASN A 183 -13.93 1.51 -13.57
CA ASN A 183 -14.76 2.64 -13.13
C ASN A 183 -15.79 2.21 -12.09
N TRP A 184 -16.38 1.03 -12.26
CA TRP A 184 -17.30 0.47 -11.29
C TRP A 184 -16.60 0.23 -9.94
N GLN A 185 -15.40 -0.35 -9.96
CA GLN A 185 -14.61 -0.60 -8.74
C GLN A 185 -14.20 0.72 -8.05
N LYS A 186 -13.77 1.73 -8.82
CA LYS A 186 -13.48 3.07 -8.28
C LYS A 186 -14.69 3.70 -7.60
N GLN A 187 -15.88 3.53 -8.20
CA GLN A 187 -17.13 4.07 -7.64
C GLN A 187 -17.45 3.45 -6.28
N LYS A 188 -17.17 2.15 -6.08
CA LYS A 188 -17.36 1.49 -4.78
C LYS A 188 -16.54 2.11 -3.66
N PHE A 189 -15.27 2.44 -3.95
CA PHE A 189 -14.43 3.15 -2.99
C PHE A 189 -14.94 4.59 -2.75
N LEU A 190 -15.28 5.29 -3.82
CA LEU A 190 -15.80 6.67 -3.74
C LEU A 190 -17.09 6.76 -2.91
N ASP A 191 -18.01 5.81 -3.09
CA ASP A 191 -19.30 5.78 -2.38
C ASP A 191 -19.11 5.62 -0.87
N ALA A 192 -18.06 4.93 -0.44
CA ALA A 192 -17.74 4.71 0.97
C ALA A 192 -17.11 5.94 1.65
N LEU A 193 -16.55 6.87 0.86
CA LEU A 193 -15.87 8.05 1.40
C LEU A 193 -16.83 9.09 1.99
N PRO A 194 -16.42 9.79 3.07
CA PRO A 194 -17.07 11.03 3.47
C PRO A 194 -17.10 12.06 2.35
N GLU A 195 -18.16 12.85 2.27
CA GLU A 195 -18.35 13.85 1.21
C GLU A 195 -17.18 14.82 1.07
N ALA A 196 -16.50 15.15 2.17
CA ALA A 196 -15.36 16.07 2.17
C ALA A 196 -14.11 15.51 1.48
N GLN A 197 -13.99 14.18 1.35
CA GLN A 197 -12.83 13.50 0.76
C GLN A 197 -13.05 13.15 -0.72
N LYS A 198 -14.32 13.06 -1.18
CA LYS A 198 -14.67 12.70 -2.56
C LYS A 198 -14.05 13.60 -3.66
N PRO A 199 -13.95 14.94 -3.50
CA PRO A 199 -13.33 15.78 -4.51
C PRO A 199 -11.88 15.37 -4.81
N HIS A 200 -11.08 15.10 -3.79
CA HIS A 200 -9.69 14.71 -3.99
C HIS A 200 -9.53 13.32 -4.61
N PHE A 201 -10.41 12.39 -4.28
CA PHE A 201 -10.48 11.10 -4.97
C PHE A 201 -10.68 11.31 -6.48
N ASN A 202 -11.63 12.17 -6.87
CA ASN A 202 -11.95 12.42 -8.27
C ASN A 202 -10.83 13.17 -9.02
N GLU A 203 -10.18 14.14 -8.36
CA GLU A 203 -9.18 15.00 -8.98
C GLU A 203 -7.79 14.35 -9.05
N PHE A 204 -7.45 13.50 -8.09
CA PHE A 204 -6.13 12.90 -7.97
C PHE A 204 -6.13 11.37 -8.12
N LEU A 205 -6.76 10.66 -7.19
CA LEU A 205 -6.64 9.19 -7.10
C LEU A 205 -7.33 8.47 -8.26
N GLY A 206 -8.53 8.88 -8.63
CA GLY A 206 -9.26 8.26 -9.75
C GLY A 206 -8.52 8.36 -11.09
N PRO A 207 -7.97 9.52 -11.46
CA PRO A 207 -7.06 9.67 -12.61
C PRO A 207 -5.79 8.85 -12.49
N LEU A 208 -5.11 8.84 -11.33
CA LEU A 208 -3.89 8.07 -11.09
C LEU A 208 -4.11 6.57 -11.35
N ILE A 209 -5.17 5.98 -10.79
CA ILE A 209 -5.53 4.59 -11.03
C ILE A 209 -5.79 4.34 -12.52
N SER A 210 -6.52 5.22 -13.19
CA SER A 210 -6.81 5.07 -14.62
C SER A 210 -5.55 5.16 -15.46
N ASP A 211 -4.66 6.12 -15.20
CA ASP A 211 -3.40 6.30 -15.91
C ASP A 211 -2.49 5.09 -15.81
N ASN A 212 -2.42 4.48 -14.63
CA ASN A 212 -1.61 3.28 -14.39
C ASN A 212 -1.99 2.11 -15.32
N PHE A 213 -3.27 1.98 -15.68
CA PHE A 213 -3.73 0.98 -16.65
C PHE A 213 -3.69 1.45 -18.09
N LEU A 214 -4.18 2.66 -18.37
CA LEU A 214 -4.44 3.13 -19.73
C LEU A 214 -3.18 3.67 -20.43
N THR A 215 -2.31 4.33 -19.67
CA THR A 215 -1.11 5.01 -20.21
C THR A 215 0.16 4.24 -19.84
N GLN A 216 0.27 3.80 -18.59
CA GLN A 216 1.49 3.17 -18.07
C GLN A 216 1.55 1.66 -18.31
N ASN A 217 0.51 1.06 -18.90
CA ASN A 217 0.45 -0.36 -19.29
C ASN A 217 0.75 -1.35 -18.15
N SER A 218 0.22 -1.09 -16.95
CA SER A 218 0.37 -1.99 -15.78
C SER A 218 -0.64 -3.15 -15.76
N GLY A 219 -1.54 -3.21 -16.73
CA GLY A 219 -2.57 -4.25 -16.82
C GLY A 219 -2.04 -5.68 -16.76
N PRO A 220 -0.97 -6.06 -17.50
CA PRO A 220 -0.41 -7.41 -17.41
C PRO A 220 0.10 -7.79 -16.02
N ALA A 221 0.75 -6.87 -15.30
CA ALA A 221 1.22 -7.10 -13.93
C ALA A 221 0.04 -7.25 -12.97
N PHE A 222 -0.97 -6.37 -13.08
CA PHE A 222 -2.19 -6.45 -12.28
C PHE A 222 -2.89 -7.80 -12.45
N VAL A 223 -3.14 -8.24 -13.68
CA VAL A 223 -3.85 -9.51 -13.96
C VAL A 223 -3.11 -10.70 -13.37
N GLN A 224 -1.77 -10.75 -13.51
CA GLN A 224 -0.96 -11.84 -12.98
C GLN A 224 -0.95 -11.86 -11.44
N LEU A 225 -0.83 -10.70 -10.78
CA LEU A 225 -0.87 -10.59 -9.32
C LEU A 225 -2.26 -10.92 -8.78
N ALA A 226 -3.31 -10.36 -9.37
CA ALA A 226 -4.68 -10.64 -8.97
C ALA A 226 -5.01 -12.14 -9.06
N ALA A 227 -4.56 -12.82 -10.10
CA ALA A 227 -4.74 -14.27 -10.27
C ALA A 227 -4.09 -15.12 -9.15
N GLN A 228 -3.07 -14.59 -8.47
CA GLN A 228 -2.35 -15.26 -7.39
C GLN A 228 -2.88 -14.91 -5.99
N PHE A 229 -3.79 -13.94 -5.87
CA PHE A 229 -4.12 -13.31 -4.59
C PHE A 229 -4.64 -14.33 -3.56
N PHE A 230 -5.59 -15.19 -3.92
CA PHE A 230 -6.13 -16.21 -3.02
C PHE A 230 -5.05 -17.21 -2.59
N ASP A 231 -4.28 -17.72 -3.55
CA ASP A 231 -3.21 -18.67 -3.26
C ASP A 231 -2.14 -18.05 -2.34
N ALA A 232 -1.80 -16.78 -2.53
CA ALA A 232 -0.84 -16.06 -1.71
C ALA A 232 -1.33 -15.89 -0.26
N HIS A 233 -2.60 -15.54 -0.05
CA HIS A 233 -3.20 -15.46 1.28
C HIS A 233 -3.15 -16.80 2.02
N ILE A 234 -3.49 -17.89 1.34
CA ILE A 234 -3.42 -19.26 1.89
C ILE A 234 -1.98 -19.64 2.26
N GLN A 235 -0.99 -19.32 1.41
CA GLN A 235 0.42 -19.59 1.72
C GLN A 235 0.91 -18.77 2.92
N ASN A 236 0.58 -17.49 2.98
CA ASN A 236 0.95 -16.63 4.10
C ASN A 236 0.24 -17.04 5.40
N ALA A 237 -0.98 -17.61 5.34
CA ALA A 237 -1.67 -18.14 6.51
C ALA A 237 -0.87 -19.25 7.20
N LYS A 238 -0.09 -20.05 6.46
CA LYS A 238 0.81 -21.07 7.02
C LYS A 238 1.96 -20.47 7.83
N ARG A 239 2.30 -19.20 7.59
CA ARG A 239 3.35 -18.45 8.29
C ARG A 239 2.85 -17.67 9.50
N LEU A 240 1.57 -17.73 9.83
CA LEU A 240 1.03 -17.07 11.03
C LEU A 240 1.73 -17.46 12.34
N PRO A 241 2.21 -18.72 12.56
CA PRO A 241 3.03 -19.03 13.72
C PRO A 241 4.35 -18.25 13.77
N GLU A 242 5.03 -18.07 12.62
CA GLU A 242 6.26 -17.26 12.52
C GLU A 242 5.94 -15.80 12.82
N LEU A 243 4.83 -15.27 12.27
CA LEU A 243 4.37 -13.91 12.52
C LEU A 243 4.07 -13.66 14.00
N LYS A 244 3.44 -14.61 14.68
CA LYS A 244 3.18 -14.53 16.15
C LYS A 244 4.46 -14.50 16.97
N ALA A 245 5.52 -15.13 16.48
CA ALA A 245 6.82 -15.17 17.15
C ALA A 245 7.70 -13.94 16.79
N LEU A 246 7.33 -13.17 15.80
CA LEU A 246 8.09 -12.01 15.34
C LEU A 246 8.20 -10.96 16.46
N ASP A 247 9.43 -10.60 16.82
CA ASP A 247 9.73 -9.63 17.88
C ASP A 247 9.89 -8.18 17.35
N VAL A 248 9.53 -7.94 16.09
CA VAL A 248 9.50 -6.62 15.46
C VAL A 248 8.15 -5.96 15.74
N PRO A 249 8.13 -4.70 16.24
CA PRO A 249 6.88 -3.97 16.44
C PRO A 249 6.12 -3.73 15.13
N VAL A 250 4.79 -3.85 15.17
CA VAL A 250 3.93 -3.60 14.01
C VAL A 250 2.89 -2.52 14.34
N LYS A 251 2.84 -1.48 13.53
CA LYS A 251 1.77 -0.47 13.57
C LYS A 251 0.74 -0.78 12.51
N LEU A 252 -0.50 -0.95 12.90
CA LEU A 252 -1.66 -1.02 12.03
C LEU A 252 -2.32 0.36 12.04
N ILE A 253 -2.42 1.00 10.90
CA ILE A 253 -3.12 2.27 10.71
C ILE A 253 -4.23 2.00 9.71
N TRP A 254 -5.48 2.30 10.09
CA TRP A 254 -6.63 1.74 9.38
C TRP A 254 -7.70 2.76 9.11
N GLY A 255 -8.20 2.78 7.85
CA GLY A 255 -9.30 3.61 7.42
C GLY A 255 -10.63 3.08 7.94
N GLN A 256 -11.42 3.97 8.57
CA GLN A 256 -12.72 3.59 9.14
C GLN A 256 -13.80 3.33 8.07
N PHE A 257 -13.58 3.85 6.86
CA PHE A 257 -14.54 3.81 5.76
C PHE A 257 -14.06 2.94 4.59
N ASP A 258 -13.05 2.07 4.81
CA ASP A 258 -12.63 1.12 3.80
C ASP A 258 -13.74 0.08 3.55
N PRO A 259 -14.28 -0.03 2.32
CA PRO A 259 -15.37 -0.95 2.04
C PRO A 259 -14.94 -2.43 1.98
N TYR A 260 -13.64 -2.72 1.91
CA TYR A 260 -13.12 -4.07 1.74
C TYR A 260 -12.26 -4.56 2.90
N PHE A 261 -11.57 -3.66 3.59
CA PHE A 261 -10.70 -3.94 4.73
C PHE A 261 -11.37 -3.46 6.04
N PRO A 262 -12.36 -4.16 6.57
CA PRO A 262 -13.09 -3.68 7.74
C PRO A 262 -12.17 -3.60 8.97
N VAL A 263 -12.48 -2.69 9.90
CA VAL A 263 -11.73 -2.48 11.15
C VAL A 263 -11.53 -3.79 11.93
N SER A 264 -12.52 -4.69 11.89
CA SER A 264 -12.43 -6.01 12.53
C SER A 264 -11.28 -6.88 12.01
N MET A 265 -10.85 -6.69 10.76
CA MET A 265 -9.66 -7.32 10.20
C MET A 265 -8.38 -6.82 10.88
N ALA A 266 -8.26 -5.51 11.08
CA ALA A 266 -7.13 -4.91 11.79
C ALA A 266 -7.07 -5.35 13.25
N GLU A 267 -8.21 -5.39 13.94
CA GLU A 267 -8.31 -5.87 15.32
C GLU A 267 -7.87 -7.32 15.45
N ARG A 268 -8.32 -8.17 14.53
CA ARG A 268 -7.91 -9.58 14.47
C ARG A 268 -6.41 -9.69 14.17
N ARG A 269 -5.88 -8.92 13.23
CA ARG A 269 -4.45 -8.91 12.92
C ARG A 269 -3.64 -8.47 14.13
N LYS A 270 -4.05 -7.42 14.82
CA LYS A 270 -3.43 -6.97 16.07
C LYS A 270 -3.34 -8.10 17.10
N SER A 271 -4.41 -8.88 17.28
CA SER A 271 -4.44 -10.01 18.24
C SER A 271 -3.49 -11.17 17.89
N GLN A 272 -3.04 -11.23 16.64
CA GLN A 272 -2.11 -12.27 16.15
C GLN A 272 -0.64 -11.85 16.26
N LEU A 273 -0.35 -10.61 16.63
CA LEU A 273 0.99 -10.04 16.70
C LEU A 273 1.43 -9.88 18.16
N LYS A 274 2.73 -10.11 18.42
CA LYS A 274 3.31 -9.99 19.76
C LYS A 274 3.37 -8.54 20.24
N HIS A 275 3.77 -7.64 19.36
CA HIS A 275 3.91 -6.20 19.61
C HIS A 275 3.19 -5.42 18.52
N ALA A 276 1.93 -5.07 18.75
CA ALA A 276 1.15 -4.33 17.77
C ALA A 276 0.34 -3.19 18.39
N SER A 277 0.28 -2.08 17.69
CA SER A 277 -0.66 -0.98 17.92
C SER A 277 -1.67 -0.91 16.78
N LEU A 278 -2.85 -0.35 17.04
CA LEU A 278 -3.87 -0.05 16.03
C LEU A 278 -4.30 1.41 16.22
N THR A 279 -4.24 2.17 15.12
CA THR A 279 -4.76 3.53 15.04
C THR A 279 -5.82 3.57 13.95
N LEU A 280 -7.01 4.06 14.28
CA LEU A 280 -8.09 4.26 13.31
C LEU A 280 -8.07 5.71 12.81
N VAL A 281 -8.23 5.89 11.51
CA VAL A 281 -8.25 7.19 10.84
C VAL A 281 -9.61 7.34 10.14
N PRO A 282 -10.26 8.51 10.17
CA PRO A 282 -11.53 8.74 9.49
C PRO A 282 -11.35 8.91 7.97
N ALA A 283 -10.89 7.87 7.31
CA ALA A 283 -10.48 7.80 5.91
C ALA A 283 -11.01 6.52 5.26
N GLY A 284 -10.97 6.46 3.93
CA GLY A 284 -11.21 5.26 3.14
C GLY A 284 -9.96 4.40 3.01
N HIS A 285 -9.92 3.59 1.95
CA HIS A 285 -8.81 2.66 1.69
C HIS A 285 -7.46 3.35 1.47
N TRP A 286 -7.40 4.51 0.82
CA TRP A 286 -6.17 5.29 0.62
C TRP A 286 -6.01 6.36 1.71
N LEU A 287 -5.94 5.94 2.96
CA LEU A 287 -5.88 6.84 4.13
C LEU A 287 -4.69 7.81 4.08
N GLN A 288 -3.61 7.46 3.42
CA GLN A 288 -2.44 8.33 3.21
C GLN A 288 -2.71 9.49 2.24
N ILE A 289 -3.78 9.39 1.46
CA ILE A 289 -4.28 10.44 0.56
C ILE A 289 -5.40 11.24 1.24
N ASP A 290 -6.32 10.53 1.91
CA ASP A 290 -7.49 11.12 2.53
C ASP A 290 -7.13 11.98 3.76
N GLU A 291 -6.24 11.47 4.62
CA GLU A 291 -5.84 12.07 5.90
C GLU A 291 -4.32 12.00 6.15
N PRO A 292 -3.48 12.53 5.24
CA PRO A 292 -2.02 12.35 5.27
C PRO A 292 -1.38 12.82 6.58
N GLN A 293 -1.86 13.92 7.18
CA GLN A 293 -1.32 14.44 8.44
C GLN A 293 -1.61 13.50 9.61
N GLN A 294 -2.81 12.93 9.69
CA GLN A 294 -3.17 12.00 10.75
C GLN A 294 -2.39 10.69 10.60
N VAL A 295 -2.22 10.20 9.37
CA VAL A 295 -1.41 9.03 9.05
C VAL A 295 0.05 9.27 9.44
N ALA A 296 0.65 10.40 9.05
CA ALA A 296 2.01 10.75 9.44
C ALA A 296 2.19 10.79 10.96
N THR A 297 1.25 11.39 11.68
CA THR A 297 1.26 11.44 13.16
C THR A 297 1.25 10.03 13.75
N ALA A 298 0.39 9.13 13.23
CA ALA A 298 0.33 7.74 13.67
C ALA A 298 1.62 6.97 13.34
N MET A 299 2.20 7.19 12.15
CA MET A 299 3.47 6.57 11.76
C MET A 299 4.63 6.98 12.65
N LEU A 300 4.70 8.26 13.03
CA LEU A 300 5.78 8.85 13.82
C LEU A 300 5.61 8.65 15.34
N SER A 301 4.42 8.26 15.81
CA SER A 301 4.18 7.97 17.24
C SER A 301 5.10 6.84 17.72
N GLU A 302 5.45 6.84 19.02
CA GLU A 302 6.20 5.72 19.60
C GLU A 302 5.37 4.43 19.59
N VAL A 303 6.01 3.31 19.26
CA VAL A 303 5.40 1.99 19.46
C VAL A 303 5.57 1.64 20.92
N TRP A 304 4.49 1.59 21.69
CA TRP A 304 4.53 1.12 23.06
C TRP A 304 4.96 -0.37 23.06
N THR A 305 6.24 -0.60 23.31
CA THR A 305 6.65 -1.89 23.85
C THR A 305 6.02 -1.95 25.24
N THR A 306 5.10 -2.85 25.48
CA THR A 306 4.70 -3.20 26.85
C THR A 306 5.91 -3.83 27.53
N ALA A 307 6.87 -2.99 27.94
CA ALA A 307 7.90 -3.36 28.88
C ALA A 307 7.18 -3.71 30.18
N GLY A 308 7.39 -4.94 30.63
CA GLY A 308 6.71 -5.62 31.70
C GLY A 308 6.27 -4.76 32.88
N LYS A 309 5.06 -5.04 33.32
CA LYS A 309 4.73 -5.08 34.75
C LYS A 309 4.52 -6.53 35.16
#